data_4e4ee774cef2ea660683afccd5a7deb4
#
_entry.id   4e4ee774cef2ea660683afccd5a7deb4
#
_cell.length_a   1.000
_cell.length_b   1.000
_cell.length_c   1.000
_cell.angle_alpha   90.00
_cell.angle_beta   90.00
_cell.angle_gamma   90.00
#
_symmetry.space_group_name_H-M   'P 1'
#
loop_
_entity.id
_entity.type
_entity.pdbx_description
1 polymer ?
#
loop_
_entity_poly.entity_id
_entity_poly.type
_entity_poly.pdbx_seq_one_letter_code
_entity_poly.pdbx_strand_id
1 'polypeptide(L)'
;MWWLIALFLIGFILVHIAKMLRLYLVLMEHDIGFGSFVLLYVKTTFVNLLSPYKLGELYRIYCISRETRHWQVGVLSVLVDRFFDTLALLIILLPMDIFFFGRLSLITLVFLGVIAVIVVCYLSLLPTYGYLNRYIIKKKSSPRAMAALKGLDVAKIWYDFTQDLVGGRFALISLFSFAGWVLEVCTLKVLAAYLHVPFGAGDFAAYIEAIFGIGESSLLKPYTLYSMILMFAFTLFGFGVMLKRNGSQEKA
;
A
#
# COMPACT_ATOMS: atom_id res chain seq x y z
N MET A 1 22.93 20.96 12.00
CA MET A 1 22.79 19.49 11.91
C MET A 1 21.57 18.96 12.64
N TRP A 2 21.33 19.30 13.89
CA TRP A 2 20.18 18.80 14.69
C TRP A 2 18.78 19.08 14.08
N TRP A 3 18.62 20.25 13.44
CA TRP A 3 17.36 20.61 12.77
C TRP A 3 17.03 19.70 11.57
N LEU A 4 18.02 19.16 10.85
CA LEU A 4 17.78 18.20 9.76
C LEU A 4 17.26 16.87 10.31
N ILE A 5 17.77 16.42 11.46
CA ILE A 5 17.27 15.22 12.14
C ILE A 5 15.82 15.43 12.56
N ALA A 6 15.50 16.60 13.16
CA ALA A 6 14.11 16.93 13.54
C ALA A 6 13.18 16.97 12.31
N LEU A 7 13.62 17.59 11.21
CA LEU A 7 12.86 17.62 9.95
C LEU A 7 12.65 16.22 9.36
N PHE A 8 13.67 15.38 9.39
CA PHE A 8 13.58 13.99 8.95
C PHE A 8 12.54 13.21 9.78
N LEU A 9 12.59 13.35 11.12
CA LEU A 9 11.63 12.70 12.02
C LEU A 9 10.19 13.16 11.75
N ILE A 10 9.98 14.47 11.59
CA ILE A 10 8.66 15.04 11.27
C ILE A 10 8.19 14.50 9.90
N GLY A 11 9.05 14.56 8.88
CA GLY A 11 8.73 14.03 7.55
C GLY A 11 8.37 12.55 7.59
N PHE A 12 9.16 11.74 8.29
CA PHE A 12 8.90 10.31 8.48
C PHE A 12 7.53 10.05 9.13
N ILE A 13 7.21 10.77 10.20
CA ILE A 13 5.91 10.66 10.88
C ILE A 13 4.78 11.03 9.92
N LEU A 14 4.90 12.13 9.19
CA LEU A 14 3.88 12.58 8.23
C LEU A 14 3.65 11.58 7.11
N VAL A 15 4.72 11.00 6.55
CA VAL A 15 4.63 9.92 5.54
C VAL A 15 3.81 8.75 6.09
N HIS A 16 4.12 8.31 7.30
CA HIS A 16 3.40 7.17 7.90
C HIS A 16 1.98 7.51 8.31
N ILE A 17 1.68 8.76 8.72
CA ILE A 17 0.31 9.22 8.95
C ILE A 17 -0.48 9.18 7.63
N ALA A 18 0.06 9.67 6.53
CA ALA A 18 -0.62 9.65 5.23
C ALA A 18 -0.90 8.22 4.77
N LYS A 19 0.09 7.32 4.84
CA LYS A 19 -0.06 5.89 4.49
C LYS A 19 -1.04 5.17 5.43
N MET A 20 -1.04 5.50 6.71
CA MET A 20 -1.95 4.95 7.72
C MET A 20 -3.39 5.40 7.46
N LEU A 21 -3.62 6.69 7.24
CA LEU A 21 -4.95 7.23 6.95
C LEU A 21 -5.52 6.65 5.66
N ARG A 22 -4.69 6.48 4.62
CA ARG A 22 -5.09 5.81 3.39
C ARG A 22 -5.63 4.41 3.65
N LEU A 23 -4.88 3.57 4.38
CA LEU A 23 -5.30 2.21 4.70
C LEU A 23 -6.53 2.20 5.63
N TYR A 24 -6.62 3.17 6.56
CA TYR A 24 -7.79 3.32 7.42
C TYR A 24 -9.06 3.62 6.63
N LEU A 25 -8.99 4.49 5.62
CA LEU A 25 -10.12 4.80 4.74
C LEU A 25 -10.63 3.56 3.98
N VAL A 26 -9.72 2.66 3.59
CA VAL A 26 -10.10 1.39 2.94
C VAL A 26 -10.82 0.46 3.93
N LEU A 27 -10.44 0.46 5.22
CA LEU A 27 -10.98 -0.45 6.23
C LEU A 27 -12.08 0.16 7.10
N MET A 28 -12.49 1.41 6.83
CA MET A 28 -13.39 2.18 7.69
C MET A 28 -14.76 1.55 7.94
N GLU A 29 -15.26 0.74 6.98
CA GLU A 29 -16.57 0.07 7.10
C GLU A 29 -16.54 -1.22 7.92
N HIS A 30 -15.36 -1.68 8.35
CA HIS A 30 -15.22 -2.96 9.02
C HIS A 30 -15.07 -2.88 10.54
N ASP A 31 -15.62 -1.83 11.18
CA ASP A 31 -15.72 -1.66 12.64
C ASP A 31 -14.41 -1.84 13.41
N ILE A 32 -13.25 -1.59 12.78
CA ILE A 32 -11.97 -1.64 13.46
C ILE A 32 -11.79 -0.35 14.27
N GLY A 33 -11.73 -0.47 15.60
CA GLY A 33 -11.46 0.66 16.46
C GLY A 33 -10.13 1.34 16.11
N PHE A 34 -10.12 2.68 16.00
CA PHE A 34 -8.96 3.46 15.55
C PHE A 34 -7.66 3.11 16.32
N GLY A 35 -7.73 2.91 17.63
CA GLY A 35 -6.57 2.53 18.43
C GLY A 35 -5.98 1.16 18.06
N SER A 36 -6.84 0.15 17.85
CA SER A 36 -6.45 -1.19 17.39
C SER A 36 -5.85 -1.12 15.99
N PHE A 37 -6.44 -0.29 15.11
CA PHE A 37 -5.94 -0.07 13.77
C PHE A 37 -4.53 0.55 13.74
N VAL A 38 -4.29 1.60 14.54
CA VAL A 38 -2.95 2.23 14.64
C VAL A 38 -1.90 1.20 15.05
N LEU A 39 -2.19 0.38 16.05
CA LEU A 39 -1.26 -0.67 16.49
C LEU A 39 -1.04 -1.73 15.40
N LEU A 40 -2.11 -2.16 14.73
CA LEU A 40 -2.04 -3.07 13.59
C LEU A 40 -1.15 -2.50 12.48
N TYR A 41 -1.35 -1.23 12.11
CA TYR A 41 -0.55 -0.55 11.09
C TYR A 41 0.94 -0.52 11.46
N VAL A 42 1.28 -0.04 12.66
CA VAL A 42 2.66 0.08 13.12
C VAL A 42 3.35 -1.29 13.16
N LYS A 43 2.70 -2.29 13.75
CA LYS A 43 3.20 -3.66 13.85
C LYS A 43 3.44 -4.29 12.47
N THR A 44 2.46 -4.19 11.57
CA THR A 44 2.58 -4.80 10.24
C THR A 44 3.60 -4.07 9.37
N THR A 45 3.74 -2.76 9.52
CA THR A 45 4.75 -1.98 8.82
C THR A 45 6.15 -2.32 9.31
N PHE A 46 6.35 -2.48 10.62
CA PHE A 46 7.62 -2.92 11.18
C PHE A 46 8.02 -4.31 10.66
N VAL A 47 7.09 -5.27 10.67
CA VAL A 47 7.35 -6.62 10.14
C VAL A 47 7.66 -6.56 8.63
N ASN A 48 7.00 -5.67 7.88
CA ASN A 48 7.27 -5.51 6.44
C ASN A 48 8.67 -4.94 6.15
N LEU A 49 9.21 -4.10 7.04
CA LEU A 49 10.58 -3.58 6.92
C LEU A 49 11.64 -4.65 7.27
N LEU A 50 11.33 -5.55 8.22
CA LEU A 50 12.23 -6.64 8.60
C LEU A 50 12.24 -7.81 7.62
N SER A 51 11.11 -8.06 6.96
CA SER A 51 10.92 -9.24 6.13
C SER A 51 11.53 -9.06 4.74
N PRO A 52 12.41 -9.96 4.29
CA PRO A 52 12.88 -9.96 2.92
C PRO A 52 11.72 -10.28 1.96
N TYR A 53 11.85 -9.86 0.71
CA TYR A 53 10.90 -10.16 -0.38
C TYR A 53 9.45 -9.74 -0.12
N LYS A 54 9.22 -8.69 0.71
CA LYS A 54 7.88 -8.16 1.03
C LYS A 54 6.92 -9.19 1.68
N LEU A 55 7.44 -10.22 2.33
CA LEU A 55 6.63 -11.21 3.09
C LEU A 55 5.80 -10.55 4.21
N GLY A 56 6.20 -9.38 4.68
CA GLY A 56 5.43 -8.59 5.64
C GLY A 56 4.05 -8.18 5.13
N GLU A 57 3.81 -8.14 3.81
CA GLU A 57 2.48 -7.90 3.27
C GLU A 57 1.53 -9.10 3.49
N LEU A 58 2.04 -10.33 3.41
CA LEU A 58 1.26 -11.52 3.78
C LEU A 58 0.90 -11.49 5.26
N TYR A 59 1.83 -11.05 6.10
CA TYR A 59 1.54 -10.84 7.52
C TYR A 59 0.49 -9.75 7.76
N ARG A 60 0.51 -8.67 6.98
CA ARG A 60 -0.52 -7.62 7.02
C ARG A 60 -1.89 -8.17 6.61
N ILE A 61 -1.96 -8.95 5.52
CA ILE A 61 -3.19 -9.64 5.10
C ILE A 61 -3.73 -10.50 6.25
N TYR A 62 -2.87 -11.32 6.86
CA TYR A 62 -3.26 -12.18 7.99
C TYR A 62 -3.81 -11.37 9.16
N CYS A 63 -3.12 -10.29 9.57
CA CYS A 63 -3.56 -9.46 10.70
C CYS A 63 -4.90 -8.77 10.42
N ILE A 64 -5.10 -8.20 9.22
CA ILE A 64 -6.36 -7.57 8.84
C ILE A 64 -7.48 -8.62 8.77
N SER A 65 -7.22 -9.77 8.14
CA SER A 65 -8.21 -10.87 8.04
C SER A 65 -8.66 -11.38 9.41
N ARG A 66 -7.73 -11.43 10.37
CA ARG A 66 -8.03 -11.83 11.74
C ARG A 66 -8.89 -10.79 12.47
N GLU A 67 -8.60 -9.52 12.31
CA GLU A 67 -9.32 -8.41 12.96
C GLU A 67 -10.73 -8.25 12.38
N THR A 68 -10.86 -8.32 11.07
CA THR A 68 -12.14 -8.18 10.36
C THR A 68 -12.96 -9.47 10.33
N ARG A 69 -12.36 -10.62 10.68
CA ARG A 69 -12.94 -11.97 10.53
C ARG A 69 -13.29 -12.37 9.08
N HIS A 70 -12.80 -11.62 8.10
CA HIS A 70 -13.01 -11.84 6.66
C HIS A 70 -11.68 -11.81 5.92
N TRP A 71 -11.25 -12.98 5.40
CA TRP A 71 -9.98 -13.08 4.70
C TRP A 71 -9.95 -12.27 3.38
N GLN A 72 -11.10 -12.15 2.72
CA GLN A 72 -11.27 -11.36 1.50
C GLN A 72 -10.95 -9.88 1.74
N VAL A 73 -11.43 -9.33 2.86
CA VAL A 73 -11.13 -7.94 3.28
C VAL A 73 -9.62 -7.74 3.46
N GLY A 74 -8.96 -8.70 4.12
CA GLY A 74 -7.51 -8.64 4.30
C GLY A 74 -6.74 -8.61 2.99
N VAL A 75 -7.10 -9.47 2.03
CA VAL A 75 -6.44 -9.53 0.72
C VAL A 75 -6.75 -8.29 -0.10
N LEU A 76 -8.04 -7.93 -0.24
CA LEU A 76 -8.47 -6.82 -1.09
C LEU A 76 -7.98 -5.47 -0.57
N SER A 77 -7.99 -5.26 0.76
CA SER A 77 -7.50 -4.00 1.33
C SER A 77 -6.02 -3.77 1.03
N VAL A 78 -5.18 -4.82 1.08
CA VAL A 78 -3.77 -4.72 0.73
C VAL A 78 -3.59 -4.53 -0.79
N LEU A 79 -4.36 -5.21 -1.63
CA LEU A 79 -4.32 -5.01 -3.09
C LEU A 79 -4.74 -3.60 -3.49
N VAL A 80 -5.83 -3.08 -2.91
CA VAL A 80 -6.29 -1.70 -3.13
C VAL A 80 -5.24 -0.70 -2.65
N ASP A 81 -4.67 -0.91 -1.47
CA ASP A 81 -3.58 -0.08 -0.94
C ASP A 81 -2.38 -0.03 -1.91
N ARG A 82 -1.96 -1.19 -2.45
CA ARG A 82 -0.87 -1.27 -3.43
C ARG A 82 -1.22 -0.63 -4.78
N PHE A 83 -2.45 -0.80 -5.24
CA PHE A 83 -2.91 -0.18 -6.48
C PHE A 83 -2.80 1.35 -6.42
N PHE A 84 -3.34 1.97 -5.36
CA PHE A 84 -3.27 3.42 -5.21
C PHE A 84 -1.85 3.93 -4.94
N ASP A 85 -1.03 3.15 -4.26
CA ASP A 85 0.39 3.46 -4.03
C ASP A 85 1.15 3.49 -5.36
N THR A 86 0.97 2.47 -6.20
CA THR A 86 1.58 2.38 -7.52
C THR A 86 1.06 3.45 -8.48
N LEU A 87 -0.24 3.74 -8.43
CA LEU A 87 -0.85 4.80 -9.25
C LEU A 87 -0.28 6.17 -8.90
N ALA A 88 -0.18 6.50 -7.62
CA ALA A 88 0.40 7.76 -7.16
C ALA A 88 1.88 7.89 -7.54
N LEU A 89 2.65 6.79 -7.40
CA LEU A 89 4.04 6.75 -7.83
C LEU A 89 4.18 6.95 -9.35
N LEU A 90 3.31 6.31 -10.15
CA LEU A 90 3.28 6.49 -11.60
C LEU A 90 2.99 7.93 -12.01
N ILE A 91 2.07 8.62 -11.31
CA ILE A 91 1.77 10.05 -11.52
C ILE A 91 3.01 10.93 -11.30
N ILE A 92 3.93 10.53 -10.43
CA ILE A 92 5.18 11.24 -10.17
C ILE A 92 6.26 10.85 -11.19
N LEU A 93 6.46 9.55 -11.42
CA LEU A 93 7.54 9.05 -12.28
C LEU A 93 7.32 9.37 -13.75
N LEU A 94 6.08 9.28 -14.26
CA LEU A 94 5.79 9.49 -15.67
C LEU A 94 6.19 10.90 -16.16
N PRO A 95 5.77 12.01 -15.52
CA PRO A 95 6.24 13.34 -15.88
C PRO A 95 7.75 13.49 -15.70
N MET A 96 8.30 12.89 -14.65
CA MET A 96 9.73 12.95 -14.38
C MET A 96 10.55 12.31 -15.49
N ASP A 97 10.16 11.13 -15.96
CA ASP A 97 10.81 10.44 -17.07
C ASP A 97 10.74 11.25 -18.37
N ILE A 98 9.57 11.84 -18.68
CA ILE A 98 9.38 12.62 -19.89
C ILE A 98 10.16 13.92 -19.86
N PHE A 99 10.08 14.69 -18.76
CA PHE A 99 10.66 16.04 -18.70
C PHE A 99 12.16 16.05 -18.40
N PHE A 100 12.68 15.10 -17.61
CA PHE A 100 14.09 15.09 -17.22
C PHE A 100 14.94 14.10 -18.01
N PHE A 101 14.37 12.98 -18.46
CA PHE A 101 15.15 11.93 -19.15
C PHE A 101 14.78 11.78 -20.62
N GLY A 102 13.64 12.34 -21.09
CA GLY A 102 13.18 12.22 -22.47
C GLY A 102 12.86 10.78 -22.90
N ARG A 103 12.81 9.84 -21.96
CA ARG A 103 12.53 8.42 -22.19
C ARG A 103 11.86 7.82 -20.96
N LEU A 104 11.01 6.82 -21.17
CA LEU A 104 10.40 6.08 -20.06
C LEU A 104 11.40 5.07 -19.48
N SER A 105 11.54 5.07 -18.16
CA SER A 105 12.31 4.06 -17.43
C SER A 105 11.59 2.71 -17.48
N LEU A 106 12.34 1.62 -17.32
CA LEU A 106 11.78 0.27 -17.31
C LEU A 106 10.73 0.11 -16.20
N ILE A 107 10.99 0.69 -15.02
CA ILE A 107 10.05 0.63 -13.88
C ILE A 107 8.74 1.35 -14.18
N THR A 108 8.79 2.51 -14.83
CA THR A 108 7.59 3.27 -15.25
C THR A 108 6.78 2.47 -16.27
N LEU A 109 7.43 1.81 -17.24
CA LEU A 109 6.75 0.94 -18.20
C LEU A 109 6.08 -0.25 -17.53
N VAL A 110 6.76 -0.89 -16.58
CA VAL A 110 6.19 -2.01 -15.80
C VAL A 110 4.97 -1.55 -15.00
N PHE A 111 5.05 -0.42 -14.31
CA PHE A 111 3.91 0.12 -13.56
C PHE A 111 2.74 0.51 -14.46
N LEU A 112 3.02 1.14 -15.59
CA LEU A 112 2.00 1.48 -16.59
C LEU A 112 1.29 0.21 -17.08
N GLY A 113 2.06 -0.83 -17.42
CA GLY A 113 1.51 -2.12 -17.86
C GLY A 113 0.64 -2.78 -16.79
N VAL A 114 1.12 -2.83 -15.53
CA VAL A 114 0.37 -3.41 -14.41
C VAL A 114 -0.94 -2.65 -14.16
N ILE A 115 -0.89 -1.31 -14.09
CA ILE A 115 -2.09 -0.49 -13.91
C ILE A 115 -3.06 -0.67 -15.07
N ALA A 116 -2.58 -0.66 -16.33
CA ALA A 116 -3.41 -0.87 -17.50
C ALA A 116 -4.13 -2.23 -17.46
N VAL A 117 -3.42 -3.31 -17.11
CA VAL A 117 -4.01 -4.65 -16.97
C VAL A 117 -5.07 -4.67 -15.88
N ILE A 118 -4.80 -4.11 -14.70
CA ILE A 118 -5.77 -4.05 -13.60
C ILE A 118 -7.02 -3.29 -14.02
N VAL A 119 -6.87 -2.13 -14.65
CA VAL A 119 -8.00 -1.30 -15.10
C VAL A 119 -8.81 -2.02 -16.17
N VAL A 120 -8.16 -2.64 -17.17
CA VAL A 120 -8.85 -3.42 -18.21
C VAL A 120 -9.60 -4.61 -17.61
N CYS A 121 -8.98 -5.36 -16.70
CA CYS A 121 -9.63 -6.47 -16.00
C CYS A 121 -10.84 -5.98 -15.19
N TYR A 122 -10.70 -4.89 -14.47
CA TYR A 122 -11.77 -4.30 -13.66
C TYR A 122 -12.96 -3.84 -14.52
N LEU A 123 -12.70 -3.09 -15.59
CA LEU A 123 -13.75 -2.59 -16.50
C LEU A 123 -14.43 -3.69 -17.30
N SER A 124 -13.69 -4.74 -17.70
CA SER A 124 -14.22 -5.84 -18.50
C SER A 124 -14.96 -6.90 -17.68
N LEU A 125 -14.81 -6.93 -16.36
CA LEU A 125 -15.33 -8.01 -15.51
C LEU A 125 -16.86 -8.09 -15.56
N LEU A 126 -17.57 -6.97 -15.33
CA LEU A 126 -19.05 -6.96 -15.33
C LEU A 126 -19.67 -7.32 -16.67
N PRO A 127 -19.25 -6.73 -17.82
CA PRO A 127 -19.77 -7.11 -19.12
C PRO A 127 -19.52 -8.60 -19.44
N THR A 128 -18.29 -9.08 -19.14
CA THR A 128 -17.89 -10.46 -19.38
C THR A 128 -18.68 -11.43 -18.50
N TYR A 129 -18.85 -11.10 -17.21
CA TYR A 129 -19.67 -11.88 -16.28
C TYR A 129 -21.10 -12.04 -16.80
N GLY A 130 -21.74 -10.93 -17.18
CA GLY A 130 -23.12 -10.94 -17.68
C GLY A 130 -23.27 -11.76 -18.96
N TYR A 131 -22.32 -11.66 -19.89
CA TYR A 131 -22.32 -12.44 -21.12
C TYR A 131 -22.10 -13.94 -20.86
N LEU A 132 -21.05 -14.29 -20.11
CA LEU A 132 -20.70 -15.69 -19.84
C LEU A 132 -21.76 -16.38 -18.98
N ASN A 133 -22.32 -15.71 -17.98
CA ASN A 133 -23.39 -16.26 -17.16
C ASN A 133 -24.59 -16.65 -18.03
N ARG A 134 -25.08 -15.74 -18.90
CA ARG A 134 -26.18 -16.04 -19.84
C ARG A 134 -25.85 -17.15 -20.82
N TYR A 135 -24.61 -17.19 -21.33
CA TYR A 135 -24.16 -18.21 -22.27
C TYR A 135 -24.11 -19.60 -21.64
N ILE A 136 -23.52 -19.71 -20.43
CA ILE A 136 -23.37 -20.96 -19.69
C ILE A 136 -24.77 -21.54 -19.33
N ILE A 137 -25.65 -20.70 -18.79
CA ILE A 137 -27.01 -21.13 -18.42
C ILE A 137 -27.81 -21.60 -19.63
N LYS A 138 -27.71 -20.92 -20.78
CA LYS A 138 -28.52 -21.24 -21.96
C LYS A 138 -27.99 -22.41 -22.77
N LYS A 139 -26.69 -22.66 -22.81
CA LYS A 139 -26.09 -23.58 -23.77
C LYS A 139 -25.39 -24.83 -23.23
N LYS A 140 -24.99 -24.89 -21.97
CA LYS A 140 -24.21 -26.02 -21.44
C LYS A 140 -24.40 -26.27 -19.96
N SER A 141 -25.06 -27.36 -19.62
CA SER A 141 -25.13 -27.93 -18.27
C SER A 141 -23.99 -28.95 -17.99
N SER A 142 -22.76 -28.68 -18.43
CA SER A 142 -21.64 -29.59 -18.16
C SER A 142 -20.98 -29.30 -16.82
N PRO A 143 -20.33 -30.27 -16.14
CA PRO A 143 -19.59 -30.03 -14.88
C PRO A 143 -18.51 -28.92 -15.01
N ARG A 144 -17.88 -28.80 -16.18
CA ARG A 144 -16.90 -27.75 -16.48
C ARG A 144 -17.54 -26.36 -16.56
N ALA A 145 -18.75 -26.27 -17.15
CA ALA A 145 -19.50 -25.02 -17.22
C ALA A 145 -19.94 -24.56 -15.82
N MET A 146 -20.35 -25.48 -14.95
CA MET A 146 -20.67 -25.17 -13.57
C MET A 146 -19.45 -24.71 -12.75
N ALA A 147 -18.28 -25.30 -12.96
CA ALA A 147 -17.04 -24.83 -12.31
C ALA A 147 -16.65 -23.43 -12.79
N ALA A 148 -16.78 -23.13 -14.09
CA ALA A 148 -16.56 -21.79 -14.63
C ALA A 148 -17.55 -20.76 -14.06
N LEU A 149 -18.82 -21.13 -13.91
CA LEU A 149 -19.84 -20.26 -13.29
C LEU A 149 -19.46 -19.92 -11.84
N LYS A 150 -19.08 -20.93 -11.04
CA LYS A 150 -18.61 -20.69 -9.67
C LYS A 150 -17.39 -19.75 -9.61
N GLY A 151 -16.45 -19.90 -10.54
CA GLY A 151 -15.29 -18.99 -10.64
C GLY A 151 -15.70 -17.55 -10.96
N LEU A 152 -16.68 -17.37 -11.86
CA LEU A 152 -17.23 -16.06 -12.20
C LEU A 152 -18.01 -15.42 -11.02
N ASP A 153 -18.76 -16.22 -10.27
CA ASP A 153 -19.45 -15.74 -9.09
C ASP A 153 -18.46 -15.26 -8.02
N VAL A 154 -17.38 -16.00 -7.79
CA VAL A 154 -16.31 -15.57 -6.89
C VAL A 154 -15.68 -14.26 -7.37
N ALA A 155 -15.37 -14.15 -8.66
CA ALA A 155 -14.80 -12.92 -9.22
C ALA A 155 -15.75 -11.72 -9.07
N LYS A 156 -17.06 -11.93 -9.23
CA LYS A 156 -18.06 -10.90 -9.01
C LYS A 156 -18.13 -10.47 -7.54
N ILE A 157 -18.13 -11.42 -6.61
CA ILE A 157 -18.09 -11.11 -5.16
C ILE A 157 -16.87 -10.23 -4.83
N TRP A 158 -15.70 -10.55 -5.37
CA TRP A 158 -14.49 -9.74 -5.16
C TRP A 158 -14.60 -8.35 -5.78
N TYR A 159 -15.25 -8.24 -6.94
CA TYR A 159 -15.52 -6.96 -7.58
C TYR A 159 -16.44 -6.09 -6.72
N ASP A 160 -17.56 -6.65 -6.25
CA ASP A 160 -18.51 -5.94 -5.39
C ASP A 160 -17.83 -5.48 -4.09
N PHE A 161 -17.04 -6.35 -3.45
CA PHE A 161 -16.21 -5.99 -2.29
C PHE A 161 -15.22 -4.85 -2.59
N THR A 162 -14.58 -4.86 -3.75
CA THR A 162 -13.64 -3.79 -4.14
C THR A 162 -14.39 -2.47 -4.32
N GLN A 163 -15.59 -2.50 -4.88
CA GLN A 163 -16.44 -1.31 -4.98
C GLN A 163 -16.81 -0.76 -3.60
N ASP A 164 -17.19 -1.62 -2.67
CA ASP A 164 -17.55 -1.22 -1.30
C ASP A 164 -16.35 -0.61 -0.56
N LEU A 165 -15.17 -1.24 -0.66
CA LEU A 165 -13.94 -0.73 -0.04
C LEU A 165 -13.52 0.66 -0.56
N VAL A 166 -13.78 0.95 -1.82
CA VAL A 166 -13.35 2.20 -2.48
C VAL A 166 -14.50 3.22 -2.58
N GLY A 167 -15.74 2.75 -2.48
CA GLY A 167 -16.95 3.52 -2.73
C GLY A 167 -17.00 4.85 -1.97
N GLY A 168 -17.17 5.96 -2.69
CA GLY A 168 -17.23 7.32 -2.14
C GLY A 168 -15.90 7.90 -1.62
N ARG A 169 -14.85 7.08 -1.43
CA ARG A 169 -13.56 7.48 -0.80
C ARG A 169 -12.38 7.51 -1.76
N PHE A 170 -12.61 7.18 -3.03
CA PHE A 170 -11.58 7.13 -4.07
C PHE A 170 -10.68 8.39 -4.09
N ALA A 171 -11.29 9.57 -4.04
CA ALA A 171 -10.55 10.84 -4.09
C ALA A 171 -9.65 11.03 -2.88
N LEU A 172 -10.12 10.69 -1.68
CA LEU A 172 -9.32 10.80 -0.44
C LEU A 172 -8.18 9.77 -0.40
N ILE A 173 -8.45 8.52 -0.82
CA ILE A 173 -7.44 7.47 -0.90
C ILE A 173 -6.34 7.89 -1.89
N SER A 174 -6.72 8.40 -3.06
CA SER A 174 -5.78 8.91 -4.07
C SER A 174 -4.97 10.10 -3.53
N LEU A 175 -5.63 11.05 -2.86
CA LEU A 175 -4.97 12.22 -2.27
C LEU A 175 -3.92 11.81 -1.23
N PHE A 176 -4.26 10.92 -0.30
CA PHE A 176 -3.30 10.44 0.72
C PHE A 176 -2.19 9.60 0.11
N SER A 177 -2.44 8.87 -0.99
CA SER A 177 -1.39 8.16 -1.72
C SER A 177 -0.39 9.12 -2.35
N PHE A 178 -0.88 10.13 -3.04
CA PHE A 178 -0.04 11.16 -3.66
C PHE A 178 0.71 11.97 -2.61
N ALA A 179 0.02 12.45 -1.56
CA ALA A 179 0.63 13.18 -0.45
C ALA A 179 1.72 12.35 0.23
N GLY A 180 1.48 11.04 0.45
CA GLY A 180 2.47 10.13 1.02
C GLY A 180 3.77 10.08 0.21
N TRP A 181 3.69 9.98 -1.12
CA TRP A 181 4.88 9.98 -1.98
C TRP A 181 5.58 11.34 -2.05
N VAL A 182 4.82 12.45 -2.11
CA VAL A 182 5.41 13.80 -2.06
C VAL A 182 6.16 14.01 -0.74
N LEU A 183 5.57 13.62 0.37
CA LEU A 183 6.21 13.69 1.69
C LEU A 183 7.45 12.77 1.76
N GLU A 184 7.41 11.59 1.12
CA GLU A 184 8.55 10.68 1.06
C GLU A 184 9.72 11.29 0.27
N VAL A 185 9.45 11.90 -0.88
CA VAL A 185 10.47 12.65 -1.67
C VAL A 185 11.08 13.78 -0.83
N CYS A 186 10.26 14.56 -0.12
CA CYS A 186 10.74 15.62 0.77
C CYS A 186 11.62 15.05 1.90
N THR A 187 11.20 13.95 2.51
CA THR A 187 11.94 13.27 3.59
C THR A 187 13.27 12.71 3.11
N LEU A 188 13.29 12.11 1.91
CA LEU A 188 14.54 11.66 1.26
C LEU A 188 15.48 12.81 0.96
N LYS A 189 14.97 13.96 0.49
CA LYS A 189 15.76 15.16 0.26
C LYS A 189 16.41 15.68 1.54
N VAL A 190 15.67 15.67 2.66
CA VAL A 190 16.23 16.04 3.97
C VAL A 190 17.29 15.04 4.43
N LEU A 191 17.07 13.75 4.24
CA LEU A 191 18.04 12.70 4.55
C LEU A 191 19.31 12.85 3.72
N ALA A 192 19.19 13.10 2.41
CA ALA A 192 20.31 13.32 1.51
C ALA A 192 21.15 14.54 1.94
N ALA A 193 20.47 15.64 2.32
CA ALA A 193 21.14 16.82 2.87
C ALA A 193 21.89 16.52 4.17
N TYR A 194 21.33 15.68 5.04
CA TYR A 194 21.97 15.24 6.28
C TYR A 194 23.22 14.38 6.01
N LEU A 195 23.13 13.49 5.02
CA LEU A 195 24.23 12.60 4.63
C LEU A 195 25.26 13.25 3.67
N HIS A 196 25.03 14.52 3.28
CA HIS A 196 25.84 15.23 2.28
C HIS A 196 25.92 14.52 0.92
N VAL A 197 24.82 13.86 0.52
CA VAL A 197 24.69 13.17 -0.78
C VAL A 197 23.82 14.04 -1.70
N PRO A 198 24.17 14.18 -3.00
CA PRO A 198 23.29 14.88 -3.94
C PRO A 198 21.93 14.18 -4.05
N PHE A 199 20.88 14.97 -4.28
CA PHE A 199 19.52 14.45 -4.46
C PHE A 199 18.79 15.25 -5.54
N GLY A 200 18.54 14.63 -6.66
CA GLY A 200 17.78 15.14 -7.79
C GLY A 200 16.78 14.10 -8.32
N ALA A 201 16.22 14.40 -9.48
CA ALA A 201 15.26 13.49 -10.12
C ALA A 201 15.86 12.10 -10.42
N GLY A 202 17.12 12.06 -10.88
CA GLY A 202 17.82 10.80 -11.14
C GLY A 202 18.03 9.95 -9.90
N ASP A 203 18.35 10.58 -8.77
CA ASP A 203 18.57 9.86 -7.50
C ASP A 203 17.28 9.31 -6.93
N PHE A 204 16.17 10.01 -7.13
CA PHE A 204 14.84 9.50 -6.76
C PHE A 204 14.44 8.31 -7.66
N ALA A 205 14.64 8.39 -8.98
CA ALA A 205 14.40 7.27 -9.88
C ALA A 205 15.24 6.04 -9.48
N ALA A 206 16.54 6.24 -9.23
CA ALA A 206 17.45 5.19 -8.76
C ALA A 206 17.00 4.60 -7.40
N TYR A 207 16.49 5.44 -6.50
CA TYR A 207 15.91 4.97 -5.23
C TYR A 207 14.71 4.05 -5.45
N ILE A 208 13.81 4.41 -6.35
CA ILE A 208 12.65 3.57 -6.68
C ILE A 208 13.09 2.26 -7.34
N GLU A 209 14.00 2.31 -8.32
CA GLU A 209 14.57 1.11 -8.95
C GLU A 209 15.22 0.18 -7.93
N ALA A 210 15.97 0.72 -6.98
CA ALA A 210 16.63 -0.04 -5.93
C ALA A 210 15.63 -0.71 -4.96
N ILE A 211 14.47 -0.10 -4.66
CA ILE A 211 13.38 -0.73 -3.89
C ILE A 211 12.89 -2.02 -4.57
N PHE A 212 12.87 -2.05 -5.90
CA PHE A 212 12.45 -3.21 -6.70
C PHE A 212 13.60 -4.15 -7.09
N GLY A 213 14.82 -3.89 -6.58
CA GLY A 213 15.99 -4.73 -6.82
C GLY A 213 16.60 -4.61 -8.23
N ILE A 214 16.26 -3.56 -8.99
CA ILE A 214 16.75 -3.33 -10.36
C ILE A 214 18.04 -2.53 -10.40
N GLY A 215 18.35 -1.76 -9.33
CA GLY A 215 19.49 -0.88 -9.27
C GLY A 215 20.04 -0.70 -7.85
N GLU A 216 20.96 0.24 -7.69
CA GLU A 216 21.53 0.63 -6.40
C GLU A 216 21.23 2.11 -6.11
N SER A 217 20.96 2.41 -4.83
CA SER A 217 20.79 3.78 -4.35
C SER A 217 21.54 3.97 -3.04
N SER A 218 22.30 5.06 -2.97
CA SER A 218 23.03 5.46 -1.76
C SER A 218 22.09 5.79 -0.58
N LEU A 219 20.84 6.13 -0.86
CA LEU A 219 19.83 6.52 0.14
C LEU A 219 19.00 5.35 0.66
N LEU A 220 18.88 4.25 -0.11
CA LEU A 220 17.99 3.14 0.27
C LEU A 220 18.41 2.49 1.60
N LYS A 221 19.68 2.13 1.74
CA LYS A 221 20.18 1.48 2.96
C LYS A 221 20.04 2.36 4.21
N PRO A 222 20.53 3.64 4.21
CA PRO A 222 20.35 4.53 5.35
C PRO A 222 18.85 4.77 5.68
N TYR A 223 18.04 5.04 4.68
CA TYR A 223 16.60 5.28 4.88
C TYR A 223 15.91 4.07 5.50
N THR A 224 16.19 2.87 4.99
CA THR A 224 15.63 1.62 5.53
C THR A 224 16.07 1.40 6.98
N LEU A 225 17.36 1.61 7.29
CA LEU A 225 17.89 1.46 8.65
C LEU A 225 17.20 2.42 9.64
N TYR A 226 17.12 3.72 9.30
CA TYR A 226 16.44 4.70 10.17
C TYR A 226 14.95 4.39 10.30
N SER A 227 14.30 3.99 9.21
CA SER A 227 12.88 3.57 9.24
C SER A 227 12.65 2.37 10.15
N MET A 228 13.53 1.37 10.14
CA MET A 228 13.46 0.20 11.02
C MET A 228 13.60 0.60 12.49
N ILE A 229 14.58 1.44 12.83
CA ILE A 229 14.80 1.92 14.20
C ILE A 229 13.58 2.68 14.72
N LEU A 230 13.04 3.62 13.91
CA LEU A 230 11.89 4.43 14.29
C LEU A 230 10.62 3.58 14.45
N MET A 231 10.37 2.65 13.51
CA MET A 231 9.20 1.77 13.59
C MET A 231 9.30 0.78 14.75
N PHE A 232 10.49 0.32 15.08
CA PHE A 232 10.72 -0.48 16.29
C PHE A 232 10.36 0.30 17.55
N ALA A 233 10.84 1.55 17.67
CA ALA A 233 10.51 2.42 18.79
C ALA A 233 9.00 2.68 18.91
N PHE A 234 8.31 2.96 17.80
CA PHE A 234 6.85 3.13 17.80
C PHE A 234 6.10 1.85 18.16
N THR A 235 6.60 0.68 17.74
CA THR A 235 6.01 -0.61 18.10
C THR A 235 6.13 -0.85 19.60
N LEU A 236 7.28 -0.62 20.19
CA LEU A 236 7.50 -0.75 21.65
C LEU A 236 6.61 0.22 22.44
N PHE A 237 6.53 1.48 22.00
CA PHE A 237 5.66 2.47 22.64
C PHE A 237 4.19 2.06 22.58
N GLY A 238 3.71 1.59 21.43
CA GLY A 238 2.34 1.11 21.24
C GLY A 238 2.00 -0.07 22.14
N PHE A 239 2.91 -1.04 22.27
CA PHE A 239 2.76 -2.16 23.22
C PHE A 239 2.72 -1.68 24.67
N GLY A 240 3.59 -0.75 25.07
CA GLY A 240 3.60 -0.19 26.42
C GLY A 240 2.28 0.51 26.79
N VAL A 241 1.69 1.27 25.86
CA VAL A 241 0.38 1.91 26.05
C VAL A 241 -0.73 0.87 26.22
N MET A 242 -0.70 -0.21 25.42
CA MET A 242 -1.68 -1.30 25.51
C MET A 242 -1.63 -2.03 26.84
N LEU A 243 -0.43 -2.39 27.32
CA LEU A 243 -0.25 -3.06 28.60
C LEU A 243 -0.79 -2.20 29.75
N LYS A 244 -0.52 -0.90 29.73
CA LYS A 244 -1.03 0.03 30.73
C LYS A 244 -2.57 0.12 30.71
N ARG A 245 -3.19 0.11 29.54
CA ARG A 245 -4.66 0.15 29.39
C ARG A 245 -5.33 -1.12 29.94
N ASN A 246 -4.79 -2.29 29.61
CA ASN A 246 -5.34 -3.56 30.11
C ASN A 246 -5.18 -3.71 31.62
N GLY A 247 -4.04 -3.32 32.20
CA GLY A 247 -3.84 -3.32 33.65
C GLY A 247 -4.69 -2.30 34.41
N SER A 248 -5.25 -1.28 33.71
CA SER A 248 -6.21 -0.35 34.31
C SER A 248 -7.64 -0.89 34.29
N GLN A 249 -7.98 -1.75 33.35
CA GLN A 249 -9.30 -2.38 33.26
C GLN A 249 -9.45 -3.57 34.23
N GLU A 250 -8.37 -4.24 34.61
CA GLU A 250 -8.40 -5.29 35.63
C GLU A 250 -8.53 -4.75 37.06
N LYS A 251 -8.30 -3.43 37.26
CA LYS A 251 -8.34 -2.78 38.57
C LYS A 251 -9.64 -1.97 38.82
N ALA A 252 -10.52 -1.90 37.85
CA ALA A 252 -11.84 -1.26 37.93
C ALA A 252 -12.96 -2.30 37.94
#